data_6dc1e68816fe593918e496c059f71ce0
#
_entry.id   6dc1e68816fe593918e496c059f71ce0
#
_cell.length_a   1.000
_cell.length_b   1.000
_cell.length_c   1.000
_cell.angle_alpha   90.00
_cell.angle_beta   90.00
_cell.angle_gamma   90.00
#
_symmetry.space_group_name_H-M   'P 1'
#
loop_
_entity.id
_entity.type
_entity.pdbx_description
1 polymer ?
#
loop_
_entity_poly.entity_id
_entity_poly.type
_entity_poly.pdbx_seq_one_letter_code
_entity_poly.pdbx_strand_id
1 'polypeptide(L)'
;MINYSNTIAIVSEACRRFRPKSKVINICDMPIDIMTRMAQICGLKDYHDLDFIYYGLNHFGWWKEVRNYKTGEDLMPKLKKYVRENGYYVGGDFDKETEASWVATFKKAKDCYALEPDTLPNTYMQYYYYPQYEVAHADPHHTRTDEILEHRQKIVFGECKRIVEAGTAKNNIWDKNAIHSEYIVDICHAIAYNTHEKFLANIPNNGAISNMPDDCIVEVPCLFGADGVQPIACGEAGRFQRGLMMEQVTCEQLVVDAYEQHSYEKMWQAFALNKTVPDALVAKKILDDMIPVNAPYWPELK
;
A
#
# COMPACT_ATOMS: atom_id res chain seq x y z
N MET A 1 -13.00 9.26 10.61
CA MET A 1 -12.17 9.89 9.55
C MET A 1 -11.49 8.75 8.78
N ILE A 2 -11.54 8.78 7.46
CA ILE A 2 -10.76 7.86 6.62
C ILE A 2 -9.50 8.62 6.18
N ASN A 3 -8.33 8.07 6.46
CA ASN A 3 -7.05 8.60 6.03
C ASN A 3 -6.51 7.76 4.87
N TYR A 4 -6.18 8.44 3.78
CA TYR A 4 -5.65 7.85 2.55
C TYR A 4 -4.30 8.48 2.17
N SER A 5 -3.66 9.15 3.13
CA SER A 5 -2.43 9.90 2.91
C SER A 5 -1.21 9.04 3.22
N ASN A 6 -0.27 8.96 2.30
CA ASN A 6 1.03 8.31 2.53
C ASN A 6 1.88 9.22 3.47
N THR A 7 2.55 8.73 4.45
CA THR A 7 2.94 7.36 4.81
C THR A 7 1.97 6.75 5.83
N ILE A 8 1.12 5.86 5.38
CA ILE A 8 -0.02 5.35 6.15
C ILE A 8 0.41 4.64 7.43
N ALA A 9 1.43 3.77 7.38
CA ALA A 9 1.87 2.98 8.54
C ALA A 9 2.36 3.87 9.68
N ILE A 10 3.20 4.87 9.39
CA ILE A 10 3.72 5.82 10.40
C ILE A 10 2.59 6.66 10.98
N VAL A 11 1.65 7.14 10.13
CA VAL A 11 0.47 7.89 10.59
C VAL A 11 -0.42 7.02 11.47
N SER A 12 -0.62 5.75 11.12
CA SER A 12 -1.39 4.80 11.93
C SER A 12 -0.77 4.57 13.29
N GLU A 13 0.55 4.39 13.35
CA GLU A 13 1.30 4.24 14.59
C GLU A 13 1.22 5.50 15.46
N ALA A 14 1.36 6.67 14.87
CA ALA A 14 1.19 7.94 15.57
C ALA A 14 -0.25 8.10 16.11
N CYS A 15 -1.28 7.76 15.33
CA CYS A 15 -2.67 7.77 15.78
C CYS A 15 -2.90 6.81 16.95
N ARG A 16 -2.34 5.60 16.87
CA ARG A 16 -2.43 4.60 17.95
C ARG A 16 -1.85 5.15 19.26
N ARG A 17 -0.70 5.79 19.21
CA ARG A 17 -0.01 6.31 20.41
C ARG A 17 -0.64 7.60 20.94
N PHE A 18 -0.83 8.60 20.07
CA PHE A 18 -1.20 9.94 20.52
C PHE A 18 -2.71 10.20 20.53
N ARG A 19 -3.49 9.40 19.80
CA ARG A 19 -4.93 9.58 19.64
C ARG A 19 -5.71 8.27 19.70
N PRO A 20 -5.48 7.39 20.71
CA PRO A 20 -6.06 6.02 20.76
C PRO A 20 -7.59 6.00 20.79
N LYS A 21 -8.24 7.11 21.14
CA LYS A 21 -9.71 7.23 21.15
C LYS A 21 -10.29 7.80 19.85
N SER A 22 -9.44 8.23 18.92
CA SER A 22 -9.89 8.79 17.65
C SER A 22 -10.29 7.68 16.69
N LYS A 23 -11.47 7.81 16.08
CA LYS A 23 -11.92 6.89 15.02
C LYS A 23 -11.27 7.28 13.70
N VAL A 24 -10.04 6.83 13.48
CA VAL A 24 -9.29 7.00 12.25
C VAL A 24 -9.11 5.63 11.60
N ILE A 25 -9.49 5.51 10.34
CA ILE A 25 -9.28 4.32 9.51
C ILE A 25 -8.26 4.69 8.45
N ASN A 26 -7.17 3.94 8.39
CA ASN A 26 -6.08 4.17 7.44
C ASN A 26 -6.15 3.09 6.35
N ILE A 27 -6.23 3.51 5.09
CA ILE A 27 -6.43 2.64 3.93
C ILE A 27 -5.46 2.95 2.80
N CYS A 28 -5.19 1.95 1.96
CA CYS A 28 -4.40 2.08 0.73
C CYS A 28 -5.12 1.37 -0.42
N ASP A 29 -5.04 1.92 -1.62
CA ASP A 29 -5.68 1.40 -2.83
C ASP A 29 -4.80 0.46 -3.66
N MET A 30 -3.50 0.45 -3.44
CA MET A 30 -2.59 -0.41 -4.22
C MET A 30 -3.00 -1.90 -4.18
N PRO A 31 -3.37 -2.49 -3.03
CA PRO A 31 -3.87 -3.86 -3.04
C PRO A 31 -5.11 -4.05 -3.91
N ILE A 32 -5.98 -3.04 -4.00
CA ILE A 32 -7.21 -3.10 -4.80
C ILE A 32 -6.91 -3.09 -6.29
N ASP A 33 -5.97 -2.26 -6.75
CA ASP A 33 -5.51 -2.28 -8.14
C ASP A 33 -4.93 -3.66 -8.51
N ILE A 34 -4.09 -4.24 -7.64
CA ILE A 34 -3.55 -5.58 -7.86
C ILE A 34 -4.67 -6.63 -7.88
N MET A 35 -5.65 -6.56 -6.98
CA MET A 35 -6.79 -7.49 -6.97
C MET A 35 -7.68 -7.34 -8.20
N THR A 36 -7.86 -6.13 -8.72
CA THR A 36 -8.56 -5.90 -9.99
C THR A 36 -7.85 -6.61 -11.14
N ARG A 37 -6.51 -6.54 -11.18
CA ARG A 37 -5.69 -7.27 -12.15
C ARG A 37 -5.81 -8.78 -11.97
N MET A 38 -5.80 -9.26 -10.71
CA MET A 38 -6.03 -10.68 -10.43
C MET A 38 -7.41 -11.16 -10.93
N ALA A 39 -8.44 -10.36 -10.74
CA ALA A 39 -9.77 -10.65 -11.26
C ALA A 39 -9.75 -10.77 -12.81
N GLN A 40 -9.13 -9.82 -13.51
CA GLN A 40 -8.98 -9.85 -14.97
C GLN A 40 -8.20 -11.09 -15.45
N ILE A 41 -7.09 -11.43 -14.79
CA ILE A 41 -6.30 -12.64 -15.08
C ILE A 41 -7.16 -13.90 -14.92
N CYS A 42 -8.07 -13.89 -13.96
CA CYS A 42 -8.99 -15.00 -13.71
C CYS A 42 -10.23 -15.00 -14.62
N GLY A 43 -10.49 -13.93 -15.38
CA GLY A 43 -11.69 -13.78 -16.21
C GLY A 43 -12.92 -13.41 -15.39
N LEU A 44 -12.73 -12.75 -14.26
CA LEU A 44 -13.77 -12.19 -13.39
C LEU A 44 -14.01 -10.72 -13.73
N LYS A 45 -15.14 -10.18 -13.25
CA LYS A 45 -15.54 -8.81 -13.58
C LYS A 45 -14.65 -7.78 -12.91
N ASP A 46 -14.51 -7.87 -11.58
CA ASP A 46 -13.75 -6.91 -10.76
C ASP A 46 -13.30 -7.56 -9.44
N TYR A 47 -12.64 -6.80 -8.57
CA TYR A 47 -12.10 -7.29 -7.30
C TYR A 47 -13.16 -7.75 -6.29
N HIS A 48 -14.43 -7.31 -6.40
CA HIS A 48 -15.53 -7.76 -5.54
C HIS A 48 -15.89 -9.25 -5.78
N ASP A 49 -15.50 -9.81 -6.93
CA ASP A 49 -15.65 -11.22 -7.20
C ASP A 49 -14.58 -12.08 -6.52
N LEU A 50 -13.65 -11.47 -5.78
CA LEU A 50 -12.58 -12.16 -5.05
C LEU A 50 -12.86 -12.23 -3.55
N ASP A 51 -12.67 -13.41 -2.97
CA ASP A 51 -12.45 -13.60 -1.55
C ASP A 51 -10.96 -13.86 -1.30
N PHE A 52 -10.38 -13.27 -0.24
CA PHE A 52 -8.93 -13.27 -0.09
C PHE A 52 -8.47 -13.21 1.38
N ILE A 53 -7.28 -13.75 1.63
CA ILE A 53 -6.48 -13.50 2.83
C ILE A 53 -5.19 -12.82 2.39
N TYR A 54 -5.01 -11.61 2.88
CA TYR A 54 -3.83 -10.78 2.70
C TYR A 54 -3.24 -10.44 4.06
N TYR A 55 -1.95 -10.34 4.18
CA TYR A 55 -1.30 -9.86 5.38
C TYR A 55 -0.01 -9.11 5.05
N GLY A 56 0.33 -8.17 5.89
CA GLY A 56 1.56 -7.40 5.75
C GLY A 56 1.49 -6.08 6.51
N LEU A 57 2.25 -5.13 5.99
CA LEU A 57 2.24 -3.73 6.37
C LEU A 57 1.84 -2.90 5.15
N ASN A 58 1.60 -1.62 5.31
CA ASN A 58 1.30 -0.78 4.17
C ASN A 58 2.44 -0.80 3.13
N HIS A 59 2.12 -1.08 1.87
CA HIS A 59 3.06 -1.27 0.77
C HIS A 59 4.02 -2.46 0.92
N PHE A 60 3.72 -3.38 1.85
CA PHE A 60 4.65 -4.42 2.26
C PHE A 60 3.89 -5.67 2.67
N GLY A 61 3.34 -6.42 1.71
CA GLY A 61 2.45 -7.53 2.05
C GLY A 61 2.26 -8.57 0.96
N TRP A 62 1.44 -9.58 1.28
CA TRP A 62 1.29 -10.78 0.48
C TRP A 62 -0.13 -11.35 0.55
N TRP A 63 -0.63 -11.85 -0.59
CA TRP A 63 -1.85 -12.68 -0.64
C TRP A 63 -1.49 -14.13 -0.36
N LYS A 64 -2.05 -14.66 0.72
CA LYS A 64 -1.94 -16.07 1.12
C LYS A 64 -2.99 -16.93 0.43
N GLU A 65 -4.19 -16.38 0.25
CA GLU A 65 -5.32 -17.03 -0.40
C GLU A 65 -6.05 -16.02 -1.29
N VAL A 66 -6.49 -16.51 -2.46
CA VAL A 66 -7.39 -15.79 -3.36
C VAL A 66 -8.37 -16.80 -3.94
N ARG A 67 -9.65 -16.58 -3.73
CA ARG A 67 -10.75 -17.45 -4.17
C ARG A 67 -11.78 -16.67 -4.96
N ASN A 68 -12.51 -17.35 -5.81
CA ASN A 68 -13.72 -16.77 -6.39
C ASN A 68 -14.77 -16.64 -5.28
N TYR A 69 -15.28 -15.44 -5.04
CA TYR A 69 -16.23 -15.16 -3.97
C TYR A 69 -17.53 -15.97 -4.09
N LYS A 70 -18.02 -16.19 -5.33
CA LYS A 70 -19.31 -16.87 -5.58
C LYS A 70 -19.20 -18.39 -5.55
N THR A 71 -18.10 -18.93 -6.08
CA THR A 71 -17.94 -20.38 -6.26
C THR A 71 -17.08 -21.06 -5.21
N GLY A 72 -16.27 -20.27 -4.49
CA GLY A 72 -15.26 -20.78 -3.56
C GLY A 72 -14.02 -21.39 -4.25
N GLU A 73 -13.93 -21.33 -5.59
CA GLU A 73 -12.81 -21.87 -6.35
C GLU A 73 -11.50 -21.22 -5.90
N ASP A 74 -10.47 -22.05 -5.65
CA ASP A 74 -9.10 -21.56 -5.37
C ASP A 74 -8.44 -21.04 -6.65
N LEU A 75 -8.18 -19.73 -6.68
CA LEU A 75 -7.56 -19.05 -7.82
C LEU A 75 -6.03 -18.97 -7.73
N MET A 76 -5.45 -19.34 -6.58
CA MET A 76 -3.99 -19.24 -6.38
C MET A 76 -3.18 -20.04 -7.42
N PRO A 77 -3.54 -21.26 -7.83
CA PRO A 77 -2.77 -21.99 -8.83
C PRO A 77 -2.71 -21.27 -10.18
N LYS A 78 -3.83 -20.69 -10.63
CA LYS A 78 -3.91 -19.92 -11.88
C LYS A 78 -3.13 -18.62 -11.79
N LEU A 79 -3.29 -17.87 -10.71
CA LEU A 79 -2.59 -16.61 -10.47
C LEU A 79 -1.08 -16.82 -10.35
N LYS A 80 -0.62 -17.80 -9.59
CA LYS A 80 0.81 -18.12 -9.43
C LYS A 80 1.46 -18.49 -10.76
N LYS A 81 0.77 -19.25 -11.60
CA LYS A 81 1.25 -19.59 -12.94
C LYS A 81 1.42 -18.33 -13.80
N TYR A 82 0.42 -17.45 -13.80
CA TYR A 82 0.45 -16.22 -14.58
C TYR A 82 1.52 -15.23 -14.09
N VAL A 83 1.55 -14.97 -12.78
CA VAL A 83 2.45 -14.00 -12.15
C VAL A 83 3.92 -14.38 -12.34
N ARG A 84 4.23 -15.68 -12.36
CA ARG A 84 5.60 -16.19 -12.64
C ARG A 84 6.16 -15.69 -13.96
N GLU A 85 5.32 -15.54 -14.98
CA GLU A 85 5.73 -15.17 -16.32
C GLU A 85 5.55 -13.67 -16.60
N ASN A 86 4.46 -13.09 -16.11
CA ASN A 86 3.98 -11.78 -16.53
C ASN A 86 3.93 -10.72 -15.40
N GLY A 87 4.14 -11.12 -14.14
CA GLY A 87 3.77 -10.29 -12.99
C GLY A 87 2.26 -10.06 -12.97
N TYR A 88 1.84 -8.87 -12.60
CA TYR A 88 0.41 -8.47 -12.67
C TYR A 88 0.07 -7.69 -13.93
N TYR A 89 0.96 -7.66 -14.92
CA TYR A 89 0.68 -6.99 -16.19
C TYR A 89 -0.31 -7.82 -17.01
N VAL A 90 -1.46 -7.22 -17.35
CA VAL A 90 -2.55 -7.87 -18.11
C VAL A 90 -2.38 -7.60 -19.61
N GLY A 91 -2.00 -6.37 -19.97
CA GLY A 91 -1.83 -5.94 -21.35
C GLY A 91 -3.13 -5.58 -22.06
N GLY A 92 -3.03 -5.37 -23.38
CA GLY A 92 -4.16 -5.03 -24.23
C GLY A 92 -4.87 -3.72 -23.81
N ASP A 93 -6.18 -3.67 -23.98
CA ASP A 93 -6.98 -2.47 -23.66
C ASP A 93 -6.99 -2.16 -22.15
N PHE A 94 -6.75 -3.15 -21.30
CA PHE A 94 -6.72 -2.97 -19.85
C PHE A 94 -5.55 -2.07 -19.40
N ASP A 95 -4.37 -2.25 -19.97
CA ASP A 95 -3.17 -1.48 -19.63
C ASP A 95 -2.86 -0.35 -20.62
N LYS A 96 -3.75 -0.07 -21.58
CA LYS A 96 -3.49 0.90 -22.66
C LYS A 96 -3.17 2.31 -22.18
N GLU A 97 -3.82 2.73 -21.10
CA GLU A 97 -3.66 4.07 -20.53
C GLU A 97 -2.84 4.04 -19.21
N THR A 98 -2.28 2.87 -18.86
CA THR A 98 -1.43 2.74 -17.68
C THR A 98 -0.07 3.39 -17.94
N GLU A 99 0.36 4.25 -17.03
CA GLU A 99 1.67 4.93 -17.11
C GLU A 99 2.82 3.92 -17.20
N ALA A 100 3.85 4.23 -17.97
CA ALA A 100 4.97 3.29 -18.23
C ALA A 100 5.67 2.82 -16.95
N SER A 101 5.79 3.69 -15.94
CA SER A 101 6.34 3.35 -14.62
C SER A 101 5.51 2.28 -13.90
N TRP A 102 4.18 2.37 -14.00
CA TRP A 102 3.27 1.36 -13.44
C TRP A 102 3.31 0.05 -14.21
N VAL A 103 3.37 0.10 -15.54
CA VAL A 103 3.55 -1.11 -16.35
C VAL A 103 4.83 -1.85 -15.95
N ALA A 104 5.94 -1.11 -15.75
CA ALA A 104 7.19 -1.69 -15.27
C ALA A 104 7.03 -2.32 -13.86
N THR A 105 6.37 -1.62 -12.95
CA THR A 105 6.08 -2.08 -11.59
C THR A 105 5.26 -3.37 -11.59
N PHE A 106 4.19 -3.46 -12.39
CA PHE A 106 3.38 -4.68 -12.46
C PHE A 106 4.15 -5.85 -13.08
N LYS A 107 4.99 -5.61 -14.08
CA LYS A 107 5.86 -6.63 -14.67
C LYS A 107 6.92 -7.12 -13.69
N LYS A 108 7.49 -6.24 -12.87
CA LYS A 108 8.53 -6.57 -11.89
C LYS A 108 8.04 -7.49 -10.77
N ALA A 109 6.74 -7.54 -10.51
CA ALA A 109 6.15 -8.46 -9.52
C ALA A 109 6.53 -9.93 -9.75
N LYS A 110 6.85 -10.35 -10.99
CA LYS A 110 7.36 -11.71 -11.28
C LYS A 110 8.68 -12.02 -10.58
N ASP A 111 9.57 -11.03 -10.46
CA ASP A 111 10.86 -11.21 -9.80
C ASP A 111 10.67 -11.31 -8.29
N CYS A 112 9.74 -10.50 -7.73
CA CYS A 112 9.36 -10.61 -6.32
C CYS A 112 8.75 -11.98 -6.00
N TYR A 113 7.86 -12.48 -6.87
CA TYR A 113 7.28 -13.80 -6.77
C TYR A 113 8.31 -14.93 -6.90
N ALA A 114 9.33 -14.77 -7.74
CA ALA A 114 10.39 -15.76 -7.90
C ALA A 114 11.22 -15.94 -6.62
N LEU A 115 11.40 -14.87 -5.84
CA LEU A 115 12.10 -14.91 -4.55
C LEU A 115 11.26 -15.60 -3.47
N GLU A 116 9.92 -15.37 -3.46
CA GLU A 116 9.01 -15.92 -2.45
C GLU A 116 7.75 -16.48 -3.15
N PRO A 117 7.78 -17.75 -3.61
CA PRO A 117 6.72 -18.33 -4.44
C PRO A 117 5.54 -18.93 -3.66
N ASP A 118 5.59 -18.93 -2.34
CA ASP A 118 4.51 -19.49 -1.51
C ASP A 118 3.26 -18.62 -1.49
N THR A 119 3.45 -17.31 -1.63
CA THR A 119 2.39 -16.30 -1.65
C THR A 119 2.48 -15.41 -2.89
N LEU A 120 1.53 -14.51 -3.10
CA LEU A 120 1.58 -13.51 -4.15
C LEU A 120 1.99 -12.15 -3.55
N PRO A 121 3.10 -11.54 -3.97
CA PRO A 121 3.60 -10.31 -3.35
C PRO A 121 2.84 -9.07 -3.79
N ASN A 122 2.78 -8.06 -2.91
CA ASN A 122 2.48 -6.69 -3.31
C ASN A 122 3.60 -6.17 -4.23
N THR A 123 3.27 -5.37 -5.24
CA THR A 123 4.23 -4.86 -6.22
C THR A 123 5.34 -3.99 -5.62
N TYR A 124 5.02 -3.28 -4.53
CA TYR A 124 6.02 -2.46 -3.83
C TYR A 124 7.12 -3.26 -3.14
N MET A 125 6.97 -4.59 -3.01
CA MET A 125 8.05 -5.45 -2.52
C MET A 125 9.33 -5.34 -3.35
N GLN A 126 9.26 -4.89 -4.60
CA GLN A 126 10.42 -4.62 -5.43
C GLN A 126 11.42 -3.67 -4.76
N TYR A 127 10.97 -2.62 -4.10
CA TYR A 127 11.83 -1.64 -3.43
C TYR A 127 12.58 -2.22 -2.22
N TYR A 128 12.01 -3.23 -1.58
CA TYR A 128 12.61 -3.90 -0.42
C TYR A 128 13.43 -5.12 -0.80
N TYR A 129 13.07 -5.81 -1.88
CA TYR A 129 13.82 -6.96 -2.35
C TYR A 129 15.02 -6.58 -3.22
N TYR A 130 14.90 -5.52 -4.00
CA TYR A 130 15.89 -5.11 -5.00
C TYR A 130 16.27 -3.62 -4.89
N PRO A 131 16.54 -3.06 -3.69
CA PRO A 131 16.74 -1.63 -3.52
C PRO A 131 17.88 -1.07 -4.38
N GLN A 132 18.99 -1.78 -4.50
CA GLN A 132 20.12 -1.34 -5.33
C GLN A 132 19.78 -1.31 -6.83
N TYR A 133 18.97 -2.27 -7.28
CA TYR A 133 18.48 -2.29 -8.66
C TYR A 133 17.57 -1.08 -8.91
N GLU A 134 16.63 -0.81 -8.03
CA GLU A 134 15.69 0.31 -8.17
C GLU A 134 16.43 1.65 -8.19
N VAL A 135 17.38 1.86 -7.29
CA VAL A 135 18.21 3.08 -7.25
C VAL A 135 19.06 3.23 -8.53
N ALA A 136 19.66 2.14 -9.01
CA ALA A 136 20.50 2.19 -10.23
C ALA A 136 19.71 2.48 -11.51
N HIS A 137 18.39 2.22 -11.52
CA HIS A 137 17.52 2.45 -12.67
C HIS A 137 16.59 3.67 -12.50
N ALA A 138 16.63 4.33 -11.33
CA ALA A 138 15.91 5.57 -11.11
C ALA A 138 16.59 6.73 -11.83
N ASP A 139 15.80 7.60 -12.45
CA ASP A 139 16.30 8.87 -13.00
C ASP A 139 16.15 9.97 -11.96
N PRO A 140 17.26 10.50 -11.38
CA PRO A 140 17.19 11.57 -10.39
C PRO A 140 16.75 12.93 -10.99
N HIS A 141 16.75 13.06 -12.32
CA HIS A 141 16.33 14.26 -13.03
C HIS A 141 14.90 14.19 -13.55
N HIS A 142 14.28 13.04 -13.47
CA HIS A 142 12.87 12.82 -13.80
C HIS A 142 12.25 11.85 -12.82
N THR A 143 11.86 12.39 -11.68
CA THR A 143 11.32 11.62 -10.55
C THR A 143 9.82 11.35 -10.73
N ARG A 144 9.27 10.49 -9.89
CA ARG A 144 7.81 10.28 -9.85
C ARG A 144 7.03 11.59 -9.59
N THR A 145 7.61 12.52 -8.87
CA THR A 145 7.01 13.85 -8.66
C THR A 145 6.90 14.61 -9.98
N ASP A 146 7.93 14.58 -10.81
CA ASP A 146 7.94 15.25 -12.12
C ASP A 146 6.85 14.62 -13.02
N GLU A 147 6.77 13.31 -13.09
CA GLU A 147 5.72 12.60 -13.85
C GLU A 147 4.30 13.01 -13.39
N ILE A 148 4.08 13.13 -12.09
CA ILE A 148 2.79 13.59 -11.54
C ILE A 148 2.50 15.03 -11.94
N LEU A 149 3.46 15.95 -11.80
CA LEU A 149 3.30 17.37 -12.12
C LEU A 149 3.10 17.61 -13.62
N GLU A 150 3.81 16.88 -14.45
CA GLU A 150 3.76 17.04 -15.90
C GLU A 150 2.48 16.48 -16.53
N HIS A 151 1.98 15.36 -16.02
CA HIS A 151 0.84 14.65 -16.59
C HIS A 151 -0.39 14.65 -15.69
N ARG A 152 -0.32 13.96 -14.57
CA ARG A 152 -1.49 13.66 -13.74
C ARG A 152 -2.16 14.93 -13.20
N GLN A 153 -1.37 15.87 -12.69
CA GLN A 153 -1.91 17.13 -12.16
C GLN A 153 -2.65 17.92 -13.23
N LYS A 154 -2.10 18.03 -14.43
CA LYS A 154 -2.73 18.75 -15.55
C LYS A 154 -4.03 18.10 -15.98
N ILE A 155 -4.06 16.76 -16.08
CA ILE A 155 -5.26 16.00 -16.44
C ILE A 155 -6.34 16.19 -15.38
N VAL A 156 -6.01 16.01 -14.10
CA VAL A 156 -6.97 16.13 -13.00
C VAL A 156 -7.55 17.55 -12.93
N PHE A 157 -6.72 18.58 -12.90
CA PHE A 157 -7.23 19.96 -12.82
C PHE A 157 -7.95 20.40 -14.09
N GLY A 158 -7.52 19.93 -15.26
CA GLY A 158 -8.22 20.18 -16.52
C GLY A 158 -9.62 19.58 -16.50
N GLU A 159 -9.77 18.36 -16.05
CA GLU A 159 -11.07 17.69 -15.95
C GLU A 159 -11.95 18.29 -14.86
N CYS A 160 -11.41 18.62 -13.70
CA CYS A 160 -12.15 19.34 -12.66
C CYS A 160 -12.71 20.66 -13.19
N LYS A 161 -11.90 21.43 -13.92
CA LYS A 161 -12.33 22.68 -14.56
C LYS A 161 -13.47 22.43 -15.57
N ARG A 162 -13.32 21.43 -16.44
CA ARG A 162 -14.34 21.04 -17.41
C ARG A 162 -15.68 20.68 -16.73
N ILE A 163 -15.63 19.88 -15.65
CA ILE A 163 -16.81 19.47 -14.87
C ILE A 163 -17.52 20.69 -14.27
N VAL A 164 -16.76 21.61 -13.68
CA VAL A 164 -17.30 22.85 -13.08
C VAL A 164 -17.94 23.72 -14.15
N GLU A 165 -17.28 23.93 -15.30
CA GLU A 165 -17.81 24.73 -16.41
C GLU A 165 -19.07 24.09 -17.06
N ALA A 166 -19.08 22.76 -17.18
CA ALA A 166 -20.20 22.02 -17.73
C ALA A 166 -21.39 21.87 -16.75
N GLY A 167 -21.19 22.11 -15.46
CA GLY A 167 -22.18 21.88 -14.40
C GLY A 167 -22.60 20.42 -14.22
N THR A 168 -21.81 19.48 -14.76
CA THR A 168 -22.09 18.02 -14.66
C THR A 168 -20.82 17.20 -14.72
N ALA A 169 -20.77 16.14 -13.91
CA ALA A 169 -19.70 15.14 -13.93
C ALA A 169 -19.96 13.98 -14.94
N LYS A 170 -21.05 14.02 -15.71
CA LYS A 170 -21.31 13.00 -16.73
C LYS A 170 -20.18 12.96 -17.76
N ASN A 171 -19.81 11.74 -18.18
CA ASN A 171 -18.74 11.49 -19.15
C ASN A 171 -17.38 12.05 -18.71
N ASN A 172 -17.06 11.99 -17.42
CA ASN A 172 -15.72 12.34 -16.93
C ASN A 172 -14.70 11.26 -17.34
N ILE A 173 -13.42 11.64 -17.34
CA ILE A 173 -12.34 10.74 -17.76
C ILE A 173 -12.16 9.53 -16.84
N TRP A 174 -12.68 9.58 -15.60
CA TRP A 174 -12.56 8.52 -14.62
C TRP A 174 -13.70 7.50 -14.66
N ASP A 175 -14.78 7.74 -15.45
CA ASP A 175 -15.93 6.81 -15.55
C ASP A 175 -15.53 5.38 -15.93
N LYS A 176 -14.38 5.20 -16.57
CA LYS A 176 -13.87 3.89 -16.99
C LYS A 176 -12.84 3.29 -16.05
N ASN A 177 -12.26 4.07 -15.13
CA ASN A 177 -11.15 3.67 -14.25
C ASN A 177 -11.32 4.24 -12.84
N ALA A 178 -12.55 4.20 -12.31
CA ALA A 178 -12.92 4.83 -11.03
C ALA A 178 -12.50 4.02 -9.78
N ILE A 179 -11.71 2.95 -9.92
CA ILE A 179 -11.36 1.98 -8.85
C ILE A 179 -10.97 2.69 -7.55
N HIS A 180 -10.12 3.70 -7.62
CA HIS A 180 -9.64 4.42 -6.43
C HIS A 180 -10.75 5.19 -5.70
N SER A 181 -11.63 5.87 -6.44
CA SER A 181 -12.75 6.62 -5.85
C SER A 181 -13.87 5.71 -5.40
N GLU A 182 -14.18 4.66 -6.16
CA GLU A 182 -15.16 3.64 -5.80
C GLU A 182 -14.81 2.99 -4.47
N TYR A 183 -13.57 2.55 -4.29
CA TYR A 183 -13.10 1.92 -3.06
C TYR A 183 -13.35 2.76 -1.80
N ILE A 184 -13.08 4.07 -1.86
CA ILE A 184 -13.34 4.96 -0.72
C ILE A 184 -14.85 5.11 -0.48
N VAL A 185 -15.65 5.20 -1.54
CA VAL A 185 -17.11 5.30 -1.45
C VAL A 185 -17.71 4.02 -0.90
N ASP A 186 -17.22 2.85 -1.33
CA ASP A 186 -17.67 1.54 -0.83
C ASP A 186 -17.40 1.39 0.67
N ILE A 187 -16.23 1.83 1.14
CA ILE A 187 -15.92 1.87 2.58
C ILE A 187 -16.87 2.80 3.32
N CYS A 188 -17.13 3.99 2.80
CA CYS A 188 -18.10 4.92 3.40
C CYS A 188 -19.50 4.31 3.45
N HIS A 189 -19.91 3.63 2.39
CA HIS A 189 -21.19 2.91 2.30
C HIS A 189 -21.25 1.80 3.35
N ALA A 190 -20.22 0.97 3.43
CA ALA A 190 -20.19 -0.13 4.40
C ALA A 190 -20.33 0.36 5.85
N ILE A 191 -19.68 1.45 6.20
CA ILE A 191 -19.81 2.06 7.54
C ILE A 191 -21.19 2.67 7.75
N ALA A 192 -21.71 3.42 6.75
CA ALA A 192 -22.99 4.14 6.88
C ALA A 192 -24.19 3.20 6.95
N TYR A 193 -24.15 2.10 6.20
CA TYR A 193 -25.25 1.12 6.11
C TYR A 193 -25.00 -0.18 6.88
N ASN A 194 -23.87 -0.27 7.59
CA ASN A 194 -23.51 -1.41 8.43
C ASN A 194 -23.49 -2.75 7.67
N THR A 195 -22.90 -2.77 6.47
CA THR A 195 -22.96 -3.94 5.58
C THR A 195 -21.99 -5.05 5.95
N HIS A 196 -20.99 -4.76 6.77
CA HIS A 196 -19.90 -5.66 7.14
C HIS A 196 -19.13 -6.22 5.92
N GLU A 197 -19.01 -5.41 4.88
CA GLU A 197 -18.19 -5.74 3.72
C GLU A 197 -16.70 -5.79 4.07
N LYS A 198 -15.96 -6.62 3.31
CA LYS A 198 -14.55 -6.88 3.55
C LYS A 198 -13.65 -5.97 2.73
N PHE A 199 -12.82 -5.17 3.43
CA PHE A 199 -11.79 -4.31 2.84
C PHE A 199 -10.48 -4.49 3.59
N LEU A 200 -9.40 -3.87 3.09
CA LEU A 200 -8.11 -3.80 3.79
C LEU A 200 -8.02 -2.54 4.63
N ALA A 201 -7.44 -2.67 5.83
CA ALA A 201 -7.15 -1.53 6.69
C ALA A 201 -5.79 -1.69 7.37
N ASN A 202 -5.16 -0.54 7.65
CA ASN A 202 -3.98 -0.45 8.48
C ASN A 202 -4.41 -0.21 9.94
N ILE A 203 -4.26 -1.23 10.77
CA ILE A 203 -4.75 -1.28 12.15
C ILE A 203 -3.71 -1.89 13.10
N PRO A 204 -3.81 -1.68 14.42
CA PRO A 204 -3.06 -2.48 15.37
C PRO A 204 -3.31 -3.97 15.17
N ASN A 205 -2.27 -4.78 15.25
CA ASN A 205 -2.33 -6.21 14.94
C ASN A 205 -3.34 -6.97 15.83
N ASN A 206 -3.29 -6.78 17.13
CA ASN A 206 -4.21 -7.43 18.08
C ASN A 206 -4.48 -8.90 17.75
N GLY A 207 -3.44 -9.64 17.31
CA GLY A 207 -3.52 -11.05 16.98
C GLY A 207 -4.03 -11.38 15.57
N ALA A 208 -4.30 -10.41 14.70
CA ALA A 208 -4.71 -10.66 13.30
C ALA A 208 -3.66 -11.48 12.54
N ILE A 209 -2.37 -11.16 12.74
CA ILE A 209 -1.23 -12.00 12.34
C ILE A 209 -0.66 -12.59 13.62
N SER A 210 -0.91 -13.87 13.87
CA SER A 210 -0.74 -14.50 15.19
C SER A 210 0.70 -14.57 15.71
N ASN A 211 1.70 -14.44 14.85
CA ASN A 211 3.12 -14.46 15.20
C ASN A 211 3.81 -13.09 15.07
N MET A 212 3.03 -12.00 15.01
CA MET A 212 3.51 -10.61 15.07
C MET A 212 3.10 -9.96 16.40
N PRO A 213 3.82 -8.93 16.88
CA PRO A 213 3.44 -8.19 18.10
C PRO A 213 2.06 -7.56 17.97
N ASP A 214 1.30 -7.54 19.07
CA ASP A 214 -0.07 -6.99 19.09
C ASP A 214 -0.11 -5.47 18.86
N ASP A 215 0.93 -4.77 19.24
CA ASP A 215 1.03 -3.31 19.21
C ASP A 215 1.64 -2.76 17.91
N CYS A 216 2.00 -3.62 16.95
CA CYS A 216 2.45 -3.15 15.63
C CYS A 216 1.24 -2.84 14.71
N ILE A 217 1.43 -1.92 13.77
CA ILE A 217 0.44 -1.67 12.72
C ILE A 217 0.63 -2.69 11.61
N VAL A 218 -0.48 -3.30 11.19
CA VAL A 218 -0.53 -4.27 10.09
C VAL A 218 -1.60 -3.89 9.08
N GLU A 219 -1.42 -4.28 7.82
CA GLU A 219 -2.42 -4.18 6.76
C GLU A 219 -3.04 -5.56 6.54
N VAL A 220 -4.31 -5.69 6.90
CA VAL A 220 -5.04 -6.97 6.89
C VAL A 220 -6.48 -6.79 6.43
N PRO A 221 -7.15 -7.85 5.94
CA PRO A 221 -8.59 -7.82 5.68
C PRO A 221 -9.37 -7.56 6.97
N CYS A 222 -10.36 -6.69 6.85
CA CYS A 222 -11.24 -6.32 7.94
C CYS A 222 -12.69 -6.28 7.46
N LEU A 223 -13.64 -6.52 8.35
CA LEU A 223 -15.05 -6.23 8.14
C LEU A 223 -15.35 -4.80 8.58
N PHE A 224 -15.99 -4.04 7.73
CA PHE A 224 -16.31 -2.63 7.97
C PHE A 224 -17.80 -2.47 8.27
N GLY A 225 -18.11 -1.90 9.43
CA GLY A 225 -19.48 -1.65 9.87
C GLY A 225 -19.60 -0.37 10.68
N ALA A 226 -20.82 -0.08 11.12
CA ALA A 226 -21.13 1.12 11.92
C ALA A 226 -20.44 1.12 13.30
N ASP A 227 -20.11 -0.06 13.81
CA ASP A 227 -19.39 -0.30 15.07
C ASP A 227 -17.87 -0.16 14.91
N GLY A 228 -17.38 -0.04 13.68
CA GLY A 228 -15.95 0.15 13.35
C GLY A 228 -15.40 -0.91 12.43
N VAL A 229 -14.08 -1.14 12.56
CA VAL A 229 -13.31 -2.05 11.70
C VAL A 229 -12.90 -3.27 12.52
N GLN A 230 -13.27 -4.45 12.06
CA GLN A 230 -13.01 -5.73 12.74
C GLN A 230 -12.02 -6.56 11.91
N PRO A 231 -10.81 -6.85 12.41
CA PRO A 231 -9.82 -7.62 11.66
C PRO A 231 -10.24 -9.07 11.46
N ILE A 232 -9.87 -9.61 10.30
CA ILE A 232 -9.97 -11.03 10.00
C ILE A 232 -8.63 -11.69 10.34
N ALA A 233 -8.66 -12.78 11.10
CA ALA A 233 -7.46 -13.54 11.43
C ALA A 233 -6.78 -14.11 10.16
N CYS A 234 -5.53 -13.76 9.94
CA CYS A 234 -4.73 -14.20 8.79
C CYS A 234 -3.85 -15.43 9.10
N GLY A 235 -3.78 -15.81 10.40
CA GLY A 235 -2.87 -16.86 10.88
C GLY A 235 -1.43 -16.38 10.97
N GLU A 236 -0.48 -17.29 10.84
CA GLU A 236 0.95 -16.96 10.92
C GLU A 236 1.50 -16.45 9.58
N ALA A 237 2.34 -15.43 9.66
CA ALA A 237 3.23 -15.04 8.58
C ALA A 237 4.40 -16.03 8.43
N GLY A 238 4.82 -16.28 7.20
CA GLY A 238 6.00 -17.10 6.92
C GLY A 238 7.26 -16.51 7.57
N ARG A 239 8.24 -17.37 7.87
CA ARG A 239 9.47 -16.94 8.58
C ARG A 239 10.21 -15.80 7.87
N PHE A 240 10.33 -15.88 6.55
CA PHE A 240 10.97 -14.86 5.73
C PHE A 240 10.22 -13.53 5.80
N GLN A 241 8.92 -13.58 5.56
CA GLN A 241 8.03 -12.42 5.60
C GLN A 241 7.99 -11.77 6.97
N ARG A 242 7.86 -12.58 8.04
CA ARG A 242 7.89 -12.09 9.42
C ARG A 242 9.20 -11.37 9.74
N GLY A 243 10.35 -11.90 9.31
CA GLY A 243 11.66 -11.26 9.52
C GLY A 243 11.70 -9.86 8.89
N LEU A 244 11.24 -9.75 7.65
CA LEU A 244 11.16 -8.48 6.92
C LEU A 244 10.17 -7.51 7.57
N MET A 245 8.98 -7.98 7.95
CA MET A 245 7.97 -7.14 8.61
C MET A 245 8.47 -6.60 9.96
N MET A 246 9.15 -7.42 10.77
CA MET A 246 9.68 -6.98 12.06
C MET A 246 10.71 -5.85 11.92
N GLU A 247 11.57 -5.94 10.91
CA GLU A 247 12.53 -4.88 10.59
C GLU A 247 11.80 -3.59 10.21
N GLN A 248 10.84 -3.67 9.28
CA GLN A 248 10.08 -2.51 8.80
C GLN A 248 9.21 -1.89 9.92
N VAL A 249 8.52 -2.69 10.73
CA VAL A 249 7.75 -2.22 11.91
C VAL A 249 8.65 -1.43 12.85
N THR A 250 9.87 -1.93 13.11
CA THR A 250 10.82 -1.23 13.97
C THR A 250 11.23 0.12 13.39
N CYS A 251 11.44 0.21 12.07
CA CYS A 251 11.69 1.49 11.40
C CYS A 251 10.54 2.49 11.62
N GLU A 252 9.30 2.07 11.40
CA GLU A 252 8.11 2.90 11.54
C GLU A 252 7.91 3.39 12.97
N GLN A 253 8.11 2.52 13.95
CA GLN A 253 8.03 2.84 15.38
C GLN A 253 9.14 3.81 15.79
N LEU A 254 10.37 3.65 15.31
CA LEU A 254 11.49 4.55 15.57
C LEU A 254 11.25 5.98 15.02
N VAL A 255 10.56 6.11 13.89
CA VAL A 255 10.17 7.43 13.36
C VAL A 255 9.23 8.15 14.33
N VAL A 256 8.25 7.43 14.88
CA VAL A 256 7.30 7.99 15.88
C VAL A 256 8.01 8.29 17.20
N ASP A 257 8.92 7.42 17.64
CA ASP A 257 9.78 7.67 18.81
C ASP A 257 10.63 8.93 18.62
N ALA A 258 11.24 9.09 17.44
CA ALA A 258 12.06 10.25 17.12
C ALA A 258 11.24 11.55 17.17
N TYR A 259 10.02 11.52 16.67
CA TYR A 259 9.09 12.65 16.76
C TYR A 259 8.74 12.98 18.21
N GLU A 260 8.37 11.97 19.02
CA GLU A 260 7.94 12.14 20.40
C GLU A 260 9.07 12.66 21.31
N GLN A 261 10.29 12.17 21.08
CA GLN A 261 11.46 12.44 21.91
C GLN A 261 12.34 13.57 21.36
N HIS A 262 12.02 14.10 20.17
CA HIS A 262 12.87 15.05 19.46
C HIS A 262 14.29 14.52 19.22
N SER A 263 14.43 13.20 18.98
CA SER A 263 15.72 12.51 18.93
C SER A 263 16.22 12.32 17.50
N TYR A 264 17.37 12.94 17.20
CA TYR A 264 18.11 12.71 15.96
C TYR A 264 18.58 11.25 15.84
N GLU A 265 19.08 10.65 16.92
CA GLU A 265 19.61 9.28 16.92
C GLU A 265 18.52 8.28 16.56
N LYS A 266 17.30 8.42 17.08
CA LYS A 266 16.19 7.54 16.74
C LYS A 266 15.76 7.67 15.28
N MET A 267 15.75 8.89 14.73
CA MET A 267 15.49 9.09 13.32
C MET A 267 16.60 8.47 12.46
N TRP A 268 17.87 8.65 12.85
CA TRP A 268 18.98 8.01 12.16
C TRP A 268 18.91 6.47 12.23
N GLN A 269 18.56 5.90 13.39
CA GLN A 269 18.32 4.46 13.56
C GLN A 269 17.22 3.96 12.64
N ALA A 270 16.11 4.69 12.51
CA ALA A 270 15.02 4.36 11.61
C ALA A 270 15.48 4.27 10.15
N PHE A 271 16.24 5.26 9.70
CA PHE A 271 16.81 5.28 8.34
C PHE A 271 17.85 4.18 8.13
N ALA A 272 18.74 3.97 9.10
CA ALA A 272 19.80 2.97 9.00
C ALA A 272 19.27 1.54 8.98
N LEU A 273 18.15 1.27 9.66
CA LEU A 273 17.50 -0.02 9.68
C LEU A 273 16.62 -0.27 8.44
N ASN A 274 16.20 0.79 7.75
CA ASN A 274 15.32 0.64 6.60
C ASN A 274 16.03 -0.06 5.45
N LYS A 275 15.44 -1.14 4.97
CA LYS A 275 16.01 -2.01 3.93
C LYS A 275 16.29 -1.30 2.60
N THR A 276 15.67 -0.16 2.35
CA THR A 276 15.91 0.65 1.15
C THR A 276 17.16 1.52 1.25
N VAL A 277 17.78 1.61 2.44
CA VAL A 277 18.99 2.40 2.69
C VAL A 277 20.18 1.47 2.84
N PRO A 278 21.30 1.68 2.10
CA PRO A 278 22.42 0.73 2.05
C PRO A 278 23.15 0.54 3.36
N ASP A 279 23.37 1.60 4.13
CA ASP A 279 24.12 1.57 5.40
C ASP A 279 23.86 2.83 6.25
N ALA A 280 24.37 2.80 7.48
CA ALA A 280 24.19 3.88 8.45
C ALA A 280 24.85 5.22 8.06
N LEU A 281 25.93 5.22 7.26
CA LEU A 281 26.56 6.45 6.80
C LEU A 281 25.73 7.13 5.72
N VAL A 282 25.18 6.35 4.79
CA VAL A 282 24.22 6.84 3.79
C VAL A 282 22.95 7.32 4.48
N ALA A 283 22.42 6.58 5.45
CA ALA A 283 21.28 7.00 6.27
C ALA A 283 21.50 8.37 6.92
N LYS A 284 22.69 8.56 7.53
CA LYS A 284 23.06 9.84 8.15
C LYS A 284 23.08 10.97 7.14
N LYS A 285 23.71 10.76 6.00
CA LYS A 285 23.80 11.78 4.95
C LYS A 285 22.41 12.18 4.42
N ILE A 286 21.55 11.19 4.15
CA ILE A 286 20.16 11.45 3.72
C ILE A 286 19.43 12.30 4.76
N LEU A 287 19.54 11.92 6.04
CA LEU A 287 18.88 12.64 7.14
C LEU A 287 19.40 14.08 7.26
N ASP A 288 20.73 14.27 7.25
CA ASP A 288 21.36 15.58 7.35
C ASP A 288 20.95 16.51 6.18
N ASP A 289 20.80 15.97 4.96
CA ASP A 289 20.32 16.70 3.79
C ASP A 289 18.80 17.02 3.87
N MET A 290 17.99 16.13 4.46
CA MET A 290 16.55 16.31 4.57
C MET A 290 16.12 17.29 5.66
N ILE A 291 16.81 17.36 6.78
CA ILE A 291 16.43 18.20 7.93
C ILE A 291 16.30 19.68 7.53
N PRO A 292 17.30 20.32 6.88
CA PRO A 292 17.19 21.74 6.52
C PRO A 292 16.04 22.04 5.55
N VAL A 293 15.80 21.14 4.60
CA VAL A 293 14.74 21.30 3.59
C VAL A 293 13.35 21.18 4.20
N ASN A 294 13.19 20.34 5.23
CA ASN A 294 11.93 20.08 5.90
C ASN A 294 11.76 20.82 7.23
N ALA A 295 12.69 21.69 7.61
CA ALA A 295 12.67 22.42 8.88
C ALA A 295 11.34 23.09 9.23
N PRO A 296 10.54 23.64 8.30
CA PRO A 296 9.22 24.20 8.62
C PRO A 296 8.17 23.17 9.04
N TYR A 297 8.39 21.90 8.75
CA TYR A 297 7.41 20.81 8.94
C TYR A 297 7.86 19.76 9.96
N TRP A 298 9.15 19.69 10.24
CA TRP A 298 9.72 18.72 11.19
C TRP A 298 9.92 19.34 12.56
N PRO A 299 9.76 18.57 13.64
CA PRO A 299 10.21 19.03 14.94
C PRO A 299 11.74 19.22 14.93
N GLU A 300 12.22 20.12 15.77
CA GLU A 300 13.67 20.21 16.00
C GLU A 300 14.16 18.89 16.61
N LEU A 301 15.06 18.22 15.89
CA LEU A 301 15.72 16.99 16.37
C LEU A 301 17.02 17.37 17.07
N LYS A 302 17.25 16.78 18.25
CA LYS A 302 18.42 17.05 19.12
C LYS A 302 19.25 15.79 19.28
#